data_25dea4ecf7d19ead0a7a4cf562d5e3d5
#
_entry.id   25dea4ecf7d19ead0a7a4cf562d5e3d5
#
_cell.length_a   1.000
_cell.length_b   1.000
_cell.length_c   1.000
_cell.angle_alpha   90.00
_cell.angle_beta   90.00
_cell.angle_gamma   90.00
#
_symmetry.space_group_name_H-M   'P 1'
#
loop_
_entity.id
_entity.type
_entity.pdbx_description
1 polymer ?
#
loop_
_entity_poly.entity_id
_entity_poly.type
_entity_poly.pdbx_seq_one_letter_code
_entity_poly.pdbx_strand_id
1 'polypeptide(L)'
;MRKILLFLFLLSALTGTESIAKETTIGVVLPGSSLVFYQAMIKGIEQAAHDQHVQLLIRNPSDGTSLDTSNLQLHIIDYLVQQGVAGVVLAPEPLVDNTPVSISVPVILVDRDSADYNGISTVYTDNFGAGRKAALSLVPVLHKGAKVAVLRLAPNISSTTARENGFISVAREEGWNVVIDTYVGYLPREAESLTAKALNAYPGHLDAVFAPAEPIAYGALRVIDARPVGDRPRLVVFDWRPEFMDGLRRGIVYVDILQDPYRMGYLALEAMVEALRGHPPRPKVFVNVVTVTPDNMNDPEIRAVLANYTH
;
A
#
# COMPACT_ATOMS: atom_id res chain seq x y z
N MET A 1 -82.51 36.77 18.29
CA MET A 1 -81.33 36.66 19.14
C MET A 1 -80.41 35.60 18.45
N ARG A 2 -79.41 36.00 17.62
CA ARG A 2 -78.53 35.18 16.91
C ARG A 2 -77.22 35.00 17.71
N LYS A 3 -76.86 33.76 18.11
CA LYS A 3 -75.62 33.45 18.76
C LYS A 3 -74.58 33.18 17.66
N ILE A 4 -73.53 33.97 17.62
CA ILE A 4 -72.34 33.79 16.74
C ILE A 4 -71.35 32.93 17.52
N LEU A 5 -71.07 31.73 17.00
CA LEU A 5 -69.99 30.84 17.50
C LEU A 5 -68.66 31.21 16.79
N LEU A 6 -67.74 31.73 17.58
CA LEU A 6 -66.36 31.99 17.09
C LEU A 6 -65.54 30.69 17.15
N PHE A 7 -65.15 30.15 16.02
CA PHE A 7 -64.22 29.03 15.94
C PHE A 7 -62.79 29.60 15.89
N LEU A 8 -62.03 29.45 16.98
CA LEU A 8 -60.61 29.71 16.99
C LEU A 8 -59.88 28.51 16.34
N PHE A 9 -59.28 28.71 15.13
CA PHE A 9 -58.34 27.78 14.53
C PHE A 9 -56.95 28.02 15.17
N LEU A 10 -56.51 27.09 16.05
CA LEU A 10 -55.13 27.05 16.51
C LEU A 10 -54.27 26.46 15.38
N LEU A 11 -53.50 27.31 14.68
CA LEU A 11 -52.48 26.93 13.75
C LEU A 11 -51.23 26.54 14.55
N SER A 12 -51.04 25.24 14.86
CA SER A 12 -49.79 24.73 15.42
C SER A 12 -48.75 24.68 14.29
N ALA A 13 -47.88 25.70 14.24
CA ALA A 13 -46.67 25.65 13.42
C ALA A 13 -45.75 24.58 13.99
N LEU A 14 -45.74 23.40 13.37
CA LEU A 14 -44.64 22.44 13.53
C LEU A 14 -43.37 23.05 12.90
N THR A 15 -42.57 23.75 13.70
CA THR A 15 -41.19 24.03 13.34
C THR A 15 -40.42 22.71 13.52
N GLY A 16 -40.40 21.92 12.45
CA GLY A 16 -39.45 20.82 12.33
C GLY A 16 -38.05 21.45 12.31
N THR A 17 -37.35 21.41 13.41
CA THR A 17 -35.90 21.57 13.40
C THR A 17 -35.36 20.38 12.65
N GLU A 18 -35.08 20.56 11.35
CA GLU A 18 -34.17 19.65 10.63
C GLU A 18 -32.87 19.64 11.43
N SER A 19 -32.68 18.61 12.22
CA SER A 19 -31.37 18.26 12.74
C SER A 19 -30.50 17.98 11.50
N ILE A 20 -29.65 18.92 11.15
CA ILE A 20 -28.58 18.66 10.19
C ILE A 20 -27.76 17.54 10.82
N ALA A 21 -28.00 16.30 10.40
CA ALA A 21 -27.20 15.18 10.84
C ALA A 21 -25.75 15.54 10.54
N LYS A 22 -24.93 15.63 11.59
CA LYS A 22 -23.50 15.94 11.44
C LYS A 22 -22.93 14.90 10.46
N GLU A 23 -22.47 15.36 9.31
CA GLU A 23 -21.90 14.48 8.29
C GLU A 23 -20.74 13.69 8.90
N THR A 24 -20.76 12.37 8.74
CA THR A 24 -19.71 11.50 9.30
C THR A 24 -18.38 11.82 8.65
N THR A 25 -17.40 12.26 9.43
CA THR A 25 -16.06 12.55 8.96
C THR A 25 -15.12 11.42 9.37
N ILE A 26 -14.35 10.89 8.39
CA ILE A 26 -13.36 9.84 8.61
C ILE A 26 -11.97 10.45 8.41
N GLY A 27 -11.07 10.18 9.37
CA GLY A 27 -9.68 10.56 9.30
C GLY A 27 -8.90 9.59 8.41
N VAL A 28 -7.92 10.10 7.65
CA VAL A 28 -7.02 9.26 6.82
C VAL A 28 -5.59 9.69 7.09
N VAL A 29 -4.73 8.70 7.43
CA VAL A 29 -3.31 8.91 7.70
C VAL A 29 -2.50 7.85 6.96
N LEU A 30 -1.74 8.28 5.96
CA LEU A 30 -0.82 7.43 5.19
C LEU A 30 0.64 7.89 5.45
N PRO A 31 1.67 7.08 5.16
CA PRO A 31 3.07 7.45 5.38
C PRO A 31 3.53 8.71 4.67
N GLY A 32 2.95 9.00 3.50
CA GLY A 32 3.21 10.18 2.69
C GLY A 32 2.31 10.22 1.47
N SER A 33 2.35 11.33 0.73
CA SER A 33 1.56 11.50 -0.49
C SER A 33 2.41 11.60 -1.76
N SER A 34 3.74 11.51 -1.65
CA SER A 34 4.67 11.64 -2.78
C SER A 34 4.76 10.37 -3.64
N LEU A 35 4.53 9.18 -3.07
CA LEU A 35 4.54 7.92 -3.79
C LEU A 35 3.25 7.74 -4.59
N VAL A 36 3.39 7.34 -5.86
CA VAL A 36 2.25 7.08 -6.76
C VAL A 36 1.31 6.03 -6.19
N PHE A 37 1.86 5.06 -5.44
CA PHE A 37 1.11 4.04 -4.71
C PHE A 37 0.09 4.66 -3.73
N TYR A 38 0.52 5.58 -2.87
CA TYR A 38 -0.40 6.23 -1.91
C TYR A 38 -1.34 7.23 -2.58
N GLN A 39 -0.93 7.86 -3.68
CA GLN A 39 -1.84 8.71 -4.47
C GLN A 39 -3.00 7.89 -5.05
N ALA A 40 -2.73 6.72 -5.60
CA ALA A 40 -3.77 5.82 -6.10
C ALA A 40 -4.67 5.29 -4.95
N MET A 41 -4.10 5.02 -3.78
CA MET A 41 -4.87 4.63 -2.60
C MET A 41 -5.81 5.74 -2.11
N ILE A 42 -5.35 6.99 -2.08
CA ILE A 42 -6.19 8.16 -1.74
C ILE A 42 -7.38 8.26 -2.70
N LYS A 43 -7.16 8.13 -4.03
CA LYS A 43 -8.26 8.13 -5.00
C LYS A 43 -9.30 7.06 -4.73
N GLY A 44 -8.88 5.86 -4.33
CA GLY A 44 -9.80 4.79 -3.93
C GLY A 44 -10.60 5.15 -2.67
N ILE A 45 -9.95 5.74 -1.68
CA ILE A 45 -10.59 6.24 -0.46
C ILE A 45 -11.60 7.35 -0.79
N GLU A 46 -11.23 8.31 -1.63
CA GLU A 46 -12.09 9.42 -2.06
C GLU A 46 -13.31 8.92 -2.84
N GLN A 47 -13.12 7.95 -3.73
CA GLN A 47 -14.25 7.33 -4.45
C GLN A 47 -15.21 6.62 -3.49
N ALA A 48 -14.69 5.83 -2.56
CA ALA A 48 -15.54 5.17 -1.57
C ALA A 48 -16.25 6.18 -0.65
N ALA A 49 -15.60 7.30 -0.28
CA ALA A 49 -16.22 8.36 0.50
C ALA A 49 -17.39 9.02 -0.25
N HIS A 50 -17.19 9.29 -1.53
CA HIS A 50 -18.25 9.79 -2.40
C HIS A 50 -19.45 8.81 -2.45
N ASP A 51 -19.19 7.52 -2.69
CA ASP A 51 -20.23 6.50 -2.82
C ASP A 51 -20.97 6.24 -1.50
N GLN A 52 -20.28 6.39 -0.37
CA GLN A 52 -20.82 6.18 0.98
C GLN A 52 -21.39 7.46 1.63
N HIS A 53 -21.28 8.62 0.95
CA HIS A 53 -21.73 9.94 1.44
C HIS A 53 -21.11 10.31 2.80
N VAL A 54 -19.77 10.16 2.93
CA VAL A 54 -19.01 10.56 4.12
C VAL A 54 -17.95 11.60 3.76
N GLN A 55 -17.54 12.40 4.75
CA GLN A 55 -16.48 13.40 4.61
C GLN A 55 -15.12 12.78 4.97
N LEU A 56 -14.06 13.30 4.37
CA LEU A 56 -12.69 12.90 4.66
C LEU A 56 -11.90 14.07 5.29
N LEU A 57 -11.07 13.73 6.27
CA LEU A 57 -10.02 14.61 6.78
C LEU A 57 -8.67 13.90 6.60
N ILE A 58 -8.04 14.14 5.43
CA ILE A 58 -6.77 13.50 5.07
C ILE A 58 -5.62 14.35 5.59
N ARG A 59 -4.72 13.75 6.37
CA ARG A 59 -3.48 14.36 6.85
C ARG A 59 -2.38 13.33 6.85
N ASN A 60 -1.30 13.63 6.14
CA ASN A 60 -0.15 12.74 6.02
C ASN A 60 1.12 13.46 6.51
N PRO A 61 2.11 12.75 7.07
CA PRO A 61 3.44 13.28 7.24
C PRO A 61 3.98 13.82 5.90
N SER A 62 4.72 14.92 5.93
CA SER A 62 5.38 15.41 4.73
C SER A 62 6.50 14.43 4.34
N ASP A 63 6.39 13.89 3.14
CA ASP A 63 7.40 13.09 2.46
C ASP A 63 8.15 12.05 3.31
N GLY A 64 7.46 11.07 3.79
CA GLY A 64 7.79 9.73 4.30
C GLY A 64 9.25 9.28 4.55
N THR A 65 10.19 10.18 4.69
CA THR A 65 11.63 9.90 4.65
C THR A 65 12.38 10.27 5.93
N SER A 66 11.69 10.81 6.94
CA SER A 66 12.36 11.09 8.22
C SER A 66 12.24 9.89 9.16
N LEU A 67 13.29 9.64 9.93
CA LEU A 67 13.32 8.65 11.02
C LEU A 67 12.24 8.91 12.10
N ASP A 68 11.55 10.06 12.03
CA ASP A 68 10.53 10.52 12.96
C ASP A 68 9.10 10.43 12.39
N THR A 69 8.91 9.73 11.29
CA THR A 69 7.61 9.63 10.62
C THR A 69 6.55 8.99 11.52
N SER A 70 6.92 8.03 12.36
CA SER A 70 6.00 7.37 13.28
C SER A 70 5.47 8.32 14.35
N ASN A 71 6.32 9.13 15.00
CA ASN A 71 5.90 10.12 15.99
C ASN A 71 4.99 11.18 15.35
N LEU A 72 5.36 11.65 14.15
CA LEU A 72 4.54 12.60 13.42
C LEU A 72 3.18 12.01 13.05
N GLN A 73 3.13 10.73 12.69
CA GLN A 73 1.89 10.03 12.40
C GLN A 73 0.98 9.95 13.65
N LEU A 74 1.54 9.67 14.83
CA LEU A 74 0.80 9.67 16.08
C LEU A 74 0.21 11.05 16.42
N HIS A 75 0.98 12.13 16.28
CA HIS A 75 0.48 13.50 16.49
C HIS A 75 -0.63 13.85 15.50
N ILE A 76 -0.56 13.39 14.26
CA ILE A 76 -1.63 13.58 13.27
C ILE A 76 -2.89 12.82 13.68
N ILE A 77 -2.76 11.58 14.16
CA ILE A 77 -3.89 10.78 14.65
C ILE A 77 -4.58 11.50 15.83
N ASP A 78 -3.79 11.96 16.81
CA ASP A 78 -4.33 12.71 17.96
C ASP A 78 -5.07 13.97 17.51
N TYR A 79 -4.51 14.71 16.57
CA TYR A 79 -5.18 15.88 15.98
C TYR A 79 -6.53 15.50 15.33
N LEU A 80 -6.56 14.43 14.51
CA LEU A 80 -7.79 13.98 13.86
C LEU A 80 -8.87 13.58 14.86
N VAL A 81 -8.49 12.87 15.92
CA VAL A 81 -9.40 12.50 17.01
C VAL A 81 -9.95 13.75 17.71
N GLN A 82 -9.11 14.76 17.97
CA GLN A 82 -9.55 16.04 18.54
C GLN A 82 -10.49 16.82 17.61
N GLN A 83 -10.35 16.67 16.27
CA GLN A 83 -11.30 17.23 15.31
C GLN A 83 -12.65 16.49 15.28
N GLY A 84 -12.78 15.38 16.02
CA GLY A 84 -14.01 14.61 16.15
C GLY A 84 -14.32 13.73 14.96
N VAL A 85 -13.29 13.16 14.31
CA VAL A 85 -13.48 12.10 13.29
C VAL A 85 -14.13 10.88 13.94
N ALA A 86 -15.01 10.20 13.18
CA ALA A 86 -15.72 9.01 13.66
C ALA A 86 -14.86 7.73 13.65
N GLY A 87 -13.79 7.73 12.88
CA GLY A 87 -12.83 6.63 12.76
C GLY A 87 -11.61 7.04 11.94
N VAL A 88 -10.57 6.20 11.91
CA VAL A 88 -9.32 6.48 11.19
C VAL A 88 -8.95 5.32 10.27
N VAL A 89 -8.70 5.62 9.00
CA VAL A 89 -8.00 4.71 8.05
C VAL A 89 -6.51 5.03 8.13
N LEU A 90 -5.70 4.04 8.50
CA LEU A 90 -4.30 4.21 8.84
C LEU A 90 -3.42 3.21 8.07
N ALA A 91 -2.43 3.70 7.32
CA ALA A 91 -1.31 2.88 6.89
C ALA A 91 -0.15 3.08 7.90
N PRO A 92 0.06 2.12 8.83
CA PRO A 92 0.91 2.35 9.99
C PRO A 92 2.40 2.38 9.63
N GLU A 93 3.15 3.32 10.22
CA GLU A 93 4.59 3.26 10.32
C GLU A 93 5.01 2.49 11.58
N PRO A 94 6.13 1.74 11.55
CA PRO A 94 6.63 1.04 12.72
C PRO A 94 6.92 2.01 13.86
N LEU A 95 6.49 1.71 15.07
CA LEU A 95 6.78 2.52 16.25
C LEU A 95 8.25 2.34 16.68
N VAL A 96 8.87 3.44 17.12
CA VAL A 96 10.29 3.45 17.49
C VAL A 96 10.56 2.59 18.74
N ASP A 97 9.65 2.64 19.71
CA ASP A 97 9.78 1.99 21.01
C ASP A 97 8.94 0.70 21.14
N ASN A 98 8.24 0.30 20.07
CA ASN A 98 7.32 -0.84 20.03
C ASN A 98 6.25 -0.82 21.16
N THR A 99 5.90 0.35 21.67
CA THR A 99 4.85 0.49 22.68
C THR A 99 3.49 0.56 21.98
N PRO A 100 2.58 -0.42 22.20
CA PRO A 100 1.27 -0.42 21.56
C PRO A 100 0.47 0.85 21.84
N VAL A 101 -0.13 1.41 20.80
CA VAL A 101 -0.94 2.62 20.85
C VAL A 101 -2.42 2.25 20.75
N SER A 102 -3.21 2.77 21.69
CA SER A 102 -4.66 2.66 21.65
C SER A 102 -5.28 3.97 21.18
N ILE A 103 -5.93 3.94 20.03
CA ILE A 103 -6.67 5.06 19.46
C ILE A 103 -8.12 4.95 19.92
N SER A 104 -8.72 6.05 20.38
CA SER A 104 -10.05 6.07 21.04
C SER A 104 -11.23 5.92 20.06
N VAL A 105 -10.98 5.95 18.76
CA VAL A 105 -11.97 5.72 17.70
C VAL A 105 -11.63 4.44 16.94
N PRO A 106 -12.58 3.83 16.20
CA PRO A 106 -12.30 2.67 15.33
C PRO A 106 -11.17 2.95 14.35
N VAL A 107 -10.28 1.95 14.13
CA VAL A 107 -9.16 2.04 13.21
C VAL A 107 -9.25 0.90 12.19
N ILE A 108 -9.19 1.24 10.90
CA ILE A 108 -8.95 0.29 9.83
C ILE A 108 -7.52 0.47 9.36
N LEU A 109 -6.73 -0.58 9.46
CA LEU A 109 -5.38 -0.59 8.90
C LEU A 109 -5.44 -0.85 7.38
N VAL A 110 -4.54 -0.20 6.64
CA VAL A 110 -4.42 -0.39 5.18
C VAL A 110 -2.95 -0.55 4.79
N ASP A 111 -2.65 -1.29 3.71
CA ASP A 111 -1.31 -1.58 3.19
C ASP A 111 -0.46 -2.47 4.11
N ARG A 112 -0.40 -2.17 5.40
CA ARG A 112 0.45 -2.86 6.38
C ARG A 112 -0.37 -3.37 7.56
N ASP A 113 -0.11 -4.59 7.98
CA ASP A 113 -0.61 -5.14 9.25
C ASP A 113 0.34 -4.76 10.38
N SER A 114 -0.20 -4.35 11.52
CA SER A 114 0.60 -4.01 12.71
C SER A 114 -0.16 -4.39 13.98
N ALA A 115 0.54 -5.03 14.90
CA ALA A 115 0.04 -5.30 16.25
C ALA A 115 0.18 -4.10 17.21
N ASP A 116 0.90 -3.06 16.77
CA ASP A 116 1.16 -1.87 17.58
C ASP A 116 -0.05 -0.95 17.70
N TYR A 117 -1.07 -1.16 16.86
CA TYR A 117 -2.29 -0.36 16.83
C TYR A 117 -3.52 -1.25 17.06
N ASN A 118 -4.55 -0.70 17.71
CA ASN A 118 -5.84 -1.39 17.97
C ASN A 118 -6.75 -1.43 16.72
N GLY A 119 -6.22 -1.83 15.58
CA GLY A 119 -6.99 -1.96 14.33
C GLY A 119 -8.05 -3.05 14.43
N ILE A 120 -9.28 -2.74 13.99
CA ILE A 120 -10.40 -3.69 13.96
C ILE A 120 -10.46 -4.50 12.66
N SER A 121 -9.75 -4.06 11.63
CA SER A 121 -9.57 -4.74 10.33
C SER A 121 -8.29 -4.26 9.67
N THR A 122 -7.72 -5.11 8.81
CA THR A 122 -6.60 -4.73 7.93
C THR A 122 -6.93 -5.09 6.49
N VAL A 123 -6.80 -4.10 5.58
CA VAL A 123 -6.97 -4.26 4.12
C VAL A 123 -5.60 -4.15 3.47
N TYR A 124 -5.08 -5.23 2.91
CA TYR A 124 -3.71 -5.28 2.41
C TYR A 124 -3.48 -6.40 1.39
N THR A 125 -2.31 -6.43 0.77
CA THR A 125 -1.89 -7.53 -0.09
C THR A 125 -1.52 -8.76 0.75
N ASP A 126 -1.83 -9.98 0.29
CA ASP A 126 -1.13 -11.18 0.77
C ASP A 126 0.35 -11.06 0.35
N ASN A 127 1.12 -10.35 1.17
CA ASN A 127 2.50 -9.99 0.86
C ASN A 127 3.42 -11.22 0.79
N PHE A 128 3.20 -12.23 1.64
CA PHE A 128 3.97 -13.47 1.57
C PHE A 128 3.66 -14.23 0.28
N GLY A 129 2.38 -14.40 -0.05
CA GLY A 129 1.96 -15.01 -1.31
C GLY A 129 2.42 -14.23 -2.53
N ALA A 130 2.44 -12.90 -2.47
CA ALA A 130 2.93 -12.04 -3.54
C ALA A 130 4.45 -12.20 -3.77
N GLY A 131 5.24 -12.29 -2.69
CA GLY A 131 6.66 -12.62 -2.76
C GLY A 131 6.91 -14.01 -3.35
N ARG A 132 6.08 -14.99 -2.99
CA ARG A 132 6.11 -16.32 -3.64
C ARG A 132 5.80 -16.23 -5.14
N LYS A 133 4.77 -15.46 -5.54
CA LYS A 133 4.44 -15.25 -6.97
C LYS A 133 5.62 -14.64 -7.73
N ALA A 134 6.32 -13.68 -7.14
CA ALA A 134 7.53 -13.09 -7.71
C ALA A 134 8.61 -14.15 -7.99
N ALA A 135 8.89 -15.01 -7.04
CA ALA A 135 9.87 -16.10 -7.22
C ALA A 135 9.37 -17.17 -8.19
N LEU A 136 8.12 -17.59 -8.11
CA LEU A 136 7.51 -18.60 -8.99
C LEU A 136 7.56 -18.18 -10.47
N SER A 137 7.52 -16.87 -10.78
CA SER A 137 7.69 -16.39 -12.14
C SER A 137 9.08 -16.74 -12.75
N LEU A 138 10.07 -16.97 -11.91
CA LEU A 138 11.44 -17.30 -12.32
C LEU A 138 11.67 -18.80 -12.47
N VAL A 139 10.82 -19.66 -11.93
CA VAL A 139 11.00 -21.14 -11.99
C VAL A 139 11.17 -21.68 -13.41
N PRO A 140 10.44 -21.19 -14.43
CA PRO A 140 10.61 -21.68 -15.81
C PRO A 140 11.98 -21.36 -16.43
N VAL A 141 12.73 -20.41 -15.86
CA VAL A 141 13.94 -19.84 -16.48
C VAL A 141 15.19 -19.92 -15.61
N LEU A 142 15.05 -20.29 -14.35
CA LEU A 142 16.18 -20.53 -13.45
C LEU A 142 16.39 -22.02 -13.21
N HIS A 143 17.65 -22.42 -13.07
CA HIS A 143 18.03 -23.79 -12.75
C HIS A 143 18.33 -23.94 -11.25
N LYS A 144 18.37 -25.16 -10.77
CA LYS A 144 18.86 -25.47 -9.41
C LYS A 144 20.30 -24.96 -9.24
N GLY A 145 20.56 -24.26 -8.13
CA GLY A 145 21.85 -23.62 -7.88
C GLY A 145 21.98 -22.21 -8.47
N ALA A 146 20.93 -21.69 -9.16
CA ALA A 146 20.88 -20.29 -9.62
C ALA A 146 21.17 -19.31 -8.48
N LYS A 147 21.84 -18.22 -8.78
CA LYS A 147 22.31 -17.22 -7.81
C LYS A 147 21.41 -16.01 -7.86
N VAL A 148 20.71 -15.75 -6.76
CA VAL A 148 19.71 -14.69 -6.68
C VAL A 148 20.08 -13.66 -5.60
N ALA A 149 19.72 -12.40 -5.86
CA ALA A 149 19.82 -11.32 -4.92
C ALA A 149 18.42 -10.91 -4.42
N VAL A 150 18.30 -10.68 -3.13
CA VAL A 150 17.12 -10.08 -2.48
C VAL A 150 17.52 -8.73 -1.93
N LEU A 151 16.95 -7.67 -2.48
CA LEU A 151 17.15 -6.31 -2.02
C LEU A 151 16.03 -5.98 -1.01
N ARG A 152 16.39 -5.63 0.21
CA ARG A 152 15.42 -5.35 1.28
C ARG A 152 15.21 -3.85 1.45
N LEU A 153 13.97 -3.46 1.79
CA LEU A 153 13.65 -2.06 2.04
C LEU A 153 14.26 -1.57 3.36
N ALA A 154 13.74 -2.05 4.45
CA ALA A 154 14.19 -1.72 5.80
C ALA A 154 13.69 -2.77 6.80
N PRO A 155 14.31 -2.89 7.99
CA PRO A 155 13.80 -3.71 9.06
C PRO A 155 12.40 -3.27 9.50
N ASN A 156 11.60 -4.21 9.98
CA ASN A 156 10.30 -3.97 10.64
C ASN A 156 9.17 -3.41 9.74
N ILE A 157 9.36 -3.35 8.41
CA ILE A 157 8.25 -3.09 7.48
C ILE A 157 7.58 -4.43 7.16
N SER A 158 6.42 -4.67 7.77
CA SER A 158 5.73 -5.97 7.70
C SER A 158 5.43 -6.42 6.26
N SER A 159 5.01 -5.50 5.39
CA SER A 159 4.65 -5.80 4.00
C SER A 159 5.87 -6.27 3.18
N THR A 160 6.95 -5.50 3.13
CA THR A 160 8.14 -5.86 2.35
C THR A 160 8.88 -7.05 2.95
N THR A 161 8.99 -7.14 4.28
CA THR A 161 9.57 -8.30 4.96
C THR A 161 8.82 -9.60 4.59
N ALA A 162 7.49 -9.56 4.52
CA ALA A 162 6.71 -10.71 4.10
C ALA A 162 6.95 -11.08 2.62
N ARG A 163 7.05 -10.10 1.69
CA ARG A 163 7.41 -10.33 0.27
C ARG A 163 8.78 -10.99 0.15
N GLU A 164 9.78 -10.44 0.84
CA GLU A 164 11.15 -10.96 0.87
C GLU A 164 11.20 -12.40 1.36
N ASN A 165 10.51 -12.69 2.47
CA ASN A 165 10.44 -14.04 3.02
C ASN A 165 9.68 -15.00 2.09
N GLY A 166 8.62 -14.54 1.42
CA GLY A 166 7.90 -15.30 0.42
C GLY A 166 8.79 -15.68 -0.77
N PHE A 167 9.57 -14.74 -1.29
CA PHE A 167 10.55 -15.00 -2.35
C PHE A 167 11.61 -16.01 -1.91
N ILE A 168 12.20 -15.81 -0.73
CA ILE A 168 13.23 -16.70 -0.17
C ILE A 168 12.69 -18.11 0.07
N SER A 169 11.41 -18.27 0.43
CA SER A 169 10.81 -19.59 0.63
C SER A 169 10.85 -20.42 -0.65
N VAL A 170 10.47 -19.82 -1.78
CA VAL A 170 10.52 -20.48 -3.10
C VAL A 170 11.97 -20.70 -3.53
N ALA A 171 12.86 -19.72 -3.32
CA ALA A 171 14.27 -19.89 -3.63
C ALA A 171 14.86 -21.12 -2.94
N ARG A 172 14.48 -21.40 -1.69
CA ARG A 172 14.89 -22.62 -0.97
C ARG A 172 14.24 -23.89 -1.53
N GLU A 173 12.95 -23.85 -1.84
CA GLU A 173 12.22 -24.97 -2.45
C GLU A 173 12.84 -25.39 -3.78
N GLU A 174 13.22 -24.43 -4.63
CA GLU A 174 13.82 -24.63 -5.95
C GLU A 174 15.35 -24.86 -5.91
N GLY A 175 15.95 -24.77 -4.71
CA GLY A 175 17.38 -24.95 -4.53
C GLY A 175 18.25 -23.85 -5.14
N TRP A 176 17.75 -22.62 -5.19
CA TRP A 176 18.52 -21.42 -5.55
C TRP A 176 19.37 -20.95 -4.37
N ASN A 177 20.46 -20.29 -4.70
CA ASN A 177 21.38 -19.71 -3.71
C ASN A 177 21.08 -18.21 -3.58
N VAL A 178 20.55 -17.79 -2.44
CA VAL A 178 20.44 -16.36 -2.10
C VAL A 178 21.85 -15.89 -1.70
N VAL A 179 22.55 -15.26 -2.64
CA VAL A 179 23.95 -14.83 -2.47
C VAL A 179 24.09 -13.36 -2.03
N ILE A 180 23.04 -12.58 -2.21
CA ILE A 180 22.90 -11.22 -1.69
C ILE A 180 21.55 -11.14 -1.00
N ASP A 181 21.55 -10.72 0.27
CA ASP A 181 20.38 -10.45 1.10
C ASP A 181 20.71 -9.23 1.96
N THR A 182 20.28 -8.04 1.51
CA THR A 182 20.75 -6.78 2.10
C THR A 182 19.72 -5.66 2.02
N TYR A 183 19.72 -4.80 3.03
CA TYR A 183 18.91 -3.59 3.04
C TYR A 183 19.55 -2.49 2.17
N VAL A 184 18.71 -1.84 1.34
CA VAL A 184 19.14 -0.79 0.41
C VAL A 184 18.43 0.55 0.63
N GLY A 185 17.57 0.64 1.66
CA GLY A 185 16.96 1.89 2.12
C GLY A 185 15.66 2.26 1.39
N TYR A 186 15.06 3.36 1.85
CA TYR A 186 13.76 3.86 1.38
C TYR A 186 13.86 4.81 0.19
N LEU A 187 15.00 5.47 0.03
CA LEU A 187 15.14 6.52 -0.97
C LEU A 187 15.67 5.95 -2.28
N PRO A 188 15.10 6.30 -3.43
CA PRO A 188 15.54 5.77 -4.73
C PRO A 188 17.05 5.95 -4.99
N ARG A 189 17.62 7.11 -4.63
CA ARG A 189 19.07 7.37 -4.78
C ARG A 189 19.93 6.52 -3.84
N GLU A 190 19.48 6.31 -2.62
CA GLU A 190 20.14 5.44 -1.67
C GLU A 190 20.06 3.99 -2.15
N ALA A 191 18.88 3.53 -2.55
CA ALA A 191 18.66 2.21 -3.11
C ALA A 191 19.52 1.97 -4.37
N GLU A 192 19.65 2.94 -5.28
CA GLU A 192 20.55 2.87 -6.43
C GLU A 192 22.01 2.68 -5.98
N SER A 193 22.49 3.51 -5.07
CA SER A 193 23.87 3.47 -4.58
C SER A 193 24.20 2.16 -3.85
N LEU A 194 23.33 1.74 -2.92
CA LEU A 194 23.54 0.52 -2.13
C LEU A 194 23.36 -0.74 -2.99
N THR A 195 22.44 -0.74 -3.93
CA THR A 195 22.29 -1.81 -4.92
C THR A 195 23.54 -1.94 -5.77
N ALA A 196 24.06 -0.81 -6.31
CA ALA A 196 25.31 -0.82 -7.08
C ALA A 196 26.47 -1.40 -6.25
N LYS A 197 26.60 -0.97 -4.99
CA LYS A 197 27.64 -1.47 -4.07
C LYS A 197 27.49 -2.98 -3.85
N ALA A 198 26.28 -3.46 -3.56
CA ALA A 198 26.02 -4.88 -3.29
C ALA A 198 26.29 -5.76 -4.52
N LEU A 199 25.79 -5.35 -5.69
CA LEU A 199 25.97 -6.12 -6.93
C LEU A 199 27.42 -6.11 -7.41
N ASN A 200 28.16 -5.03 -7.21
CA ASN A 200 29.58 -4.93 -7.61
C ASN A 200 30.51 -5.65 -6.64
N ALA A 201 30.12 -5.78 -5.36
CA ALA A 201 30.90 -6.54 -4.38
C ALA A 201 30.79 -8.06 -4.60
N TYR A 202 29.77 -8.53 -5.31
CA TYR A 202 29.61 -9.95 -5.63
C TYR A 202 30.44 -10.31 -6.89
N PRO A 203 31.43 -11.20 -6.78
CA PRO A 203 32.38 -11.46 -7.88
C PRO A 203 31.83 -12.41 -8.97
N GLY A 204 30.63 -12.92 -8.79
CA GLY A 204 30.02 -13.90 -9.68
C GLY A 204 28.92 -13.33 -10.57
N HIS A 205 28.42 -14.16 -11.46
CA HIS A 205 27.20 -13.87 -12.22
C HIS A 205 25.97 -14.04 -11.33
N LEU A 206 25.00 -13.11 -11.44
CA LEU A 206 23.69 -13.21 -10.81
C LEU A 206 22.64 -13.58 -11.86
N ASP A 207 21.82 -14.57 -11.55
CA ASP A 207 20.74 -15.02 -12.43
C ASP A 207 19.50 -14.15 -12.30
N ALA A 208 19.19 -13.69 -11.06
CA ALA A 208 18.06 -12.81 -10.81
C ALA A 208 18.29 -11.86 -9.63
N VAL A 209 17.53 -10.75 -9.64
CA VAL A 209 17.43 -9.76 -8.56
C VAL A 209 15.96 -9.54 -8.26
N PHE A 210 15.59 -9.61 -7.00
CA PHE A 210 14.26 -9.27 -6.50
C PHE A 210 14.29 -7.96 -5.73
N ALA A 211 13.42 -7.02 -6.13
CA ALA A 211 13.25 -5.70 -5.53
C ALA A 211 11.77 -5.53 -5.11
N PRO A 212 11.44 -5.66 -3.80
CA PRO A 212 10.08 -5.88 -3.30
C PRO A 212 9.21 -4.63 -3.16
N ALA A 213 9.68 -3.45 -3.57
CA ALA A 213 8.93 -2.20 -3.48
C ALA A 213 9.44 -1.15 -4.48
N GLU A 214 8.58 -0.21 -4.87
CA GLU A 214 8.84 0.82 -5.88
C GLU A 214 10.21 1.54 -5.74
N PRO A 215 10.59 2.11 -4.59
CA PRO A 215 11.84 2.88 -4.51
C PRO A 215 13.08 2.00 -4.69
N ILE A 216 13.05 0.76 -4.19
CA ILE A 216 14.13 -0.21 -4.38
C ILE A 216 14.18 -0.68 -5.84
N ALA A 217 13.02 -1.01 -6.39
CA ALA A 217 12.89 -1.50 -7.75
C ALA A 217 13.39 -0.47 -8.77
N TYR A 218 13.11 0.82 -8.53
CA TYR A 218 13.62 1.89 -9.39
C TYR A 218 15.15 2.03 -9.28
N GLY A 219 15.71 1.98 -8.07
CA GLY A 219 17.16 2.00 -7.88
C GLY A 219 17.84 0.79 -8.55
N ALA A 220 17.27 -0.41 -8.40
CA ALA A 220 17.77 -1.64 -9.01
C ALA A 220 17.70 -1.58 -10.55
N LEU A 221 16.59 -1.08 -11.12
CA LEU A 221 16.42 -0.91 -12.56
C LEU A 221 17.54 -0.03 -13.14
N ARG A 222 17.86 1.10 -12.52
CA ARG A 222 18.90 2.00 -12.99
C ARG A 222 20.28 1.34 -12.99
N VAL A 223 20.60 0.59 -11.93
CA VAL A 223 21.88 -0.14 -11.83
C VAL A 223 21.99 -1.24 -12.88
N ILE A 224 20.91 -2.00 -13.10
CA ILE A 224 20.92 -3.13 -14.03
C ILE A 224 20.88 -2.63 -15.49
N ASP A 225 20.12 -1.55 -15.79
CA ASP A 225 20.09 -0.97 -17.13
C ASP A 225 21.46 -0.43 -17.59
N ALA A 226 22.26 0.08 -16.66
CA ALA A 226 23.62 0.52 -16.95
C ALA A 226 24.62 -0.61 -17.24
N ARG A 227 24.26 -1.89 -17.00
CA ARG A 227 25.15 -3.03 -17.28
C ARG A 227 25.09 -3.46 -18.74
N PRO A 228 26.17 -4.07 -19.27
CA PRO A 228 26.14 -4.74 -20.56
C PRO A 228 24.99 -5.77 -20.61
N VAL A 229 24.34 -5.91 -21.76
CA VAL A 229 23.15 -6.77 -21.91
C VAL A 229 23.41 -8.21 -21.45
N GLY A 230 24.59 -8.77 -21.75
CA GLY A 230 24.98 -10.15 -21.37
C GLY A 230 25.19 -10.34 -19.86
N ASP A 231 25.36 -9.25 -19.10
CA ASP A 231 25.65 -9.28 -17.66
C ASP A 231 24.43 -8.91 -16.80
N ARG A 232 23.27 -8.70 -17.44
CA ARG A 232 22.06 -8.29 -16.75
C ARG A 232 21.36 -9.49 -16.10
N PRO A 233 21.20 -9.52 -14.77
CA PRO A 233 20.32 -10.48 -14.12
C PRO A 233 18.86 -10.20 -14.47
N ARG A 234 17.99 -11.19 -14.39
CA ARG A 234 16.54 -11.00 -14.48
C ARG A 234 16.05 -10.18 -13.31
N LEU A 235 15.51 -8.99 -13.58
CA LEU A 235 14.99 -8.10 -12.55
C LEU A 235 13.50 -8.37 -12.33
N VAL A 236 13.12 -8.74 -11.12
CA VAL A 236 11.73 -8.83 -10.67
C VAL A 236 11.44 -7.62 -9.78
N VAL A 237 10.47 -6.81 -10.19
CA VAL A 237 10.08 -5.56 -9.51
C VAL A 237 8.71 -5.69 -8.85
N PHE A 238 8.37 -4.69 -8.08
CA PHE A 238 7.11 -4.57 -7.38
C PHE A 238 6.58 -3.14 -7.49
N ASP A 239 5.25 -2.99 -7.50
CA ASP A 239 4.53 -1.72 -7.64
C ASP A 239 4.60 -1.14 -9.07
N TRP A 240 4.13 0.09 -9.26
CA TRP A 240 4.05 0.69 -10.57
C TRP A 240 4.93 1.93 -10.73
N ARG A 241 5.65 1.97 -11.86
CA ARG A 241 6.25 3.19 -12.43
C ARG A 241 6.25 3.11 -13.95
N PRO A 242 6.19 4.27 -14.65
CA PRO A 242 6.36 4.29 -16.10
C PRO A 242 7.64 3.58 -16.56
N GLU A 243 8.73 3.75 -15.80
CA GLU A 243 10.04 3.16 -16.10
C GLU A 243 10.04 1.63 -16.00
N PHE A 244 9.17 1.03 -15.15
CA PHE A 244 9.05 -0.45 -15.09
C PHE A 244 8.35 -0.98 -16.33
N MET A 245 7.31 -0.29 -16.80
CA MET A 245 6.61 -0.64 -18.04
C MET A 245 7.54 -0.51 -19.26
N ASP A 246 8.40 0.50 -19.31
CA ASP A 246 9.45 0.61 -20.32
C ASP A 246 10.50 -0.50 -20.17
N GLY A 247 10.92 -0.76 -18.95
CA GLY A 247 11.85 -1.85 -18.62
C GLY A 247 11.34 -3.21 -19.06
N LEU A 248 10.04 -3.51 -18.90
CA LEU A 248 9.40 -4.72 -19.43
C LEU A 248 9.50 -4.79 -20.96
N ARG A 249 9.15 -3.72 -21.69
CA ARG A 249 9.24 -3.65 -23.16
C ARG A 249 10.67 -3.85 -23.67
N ARG A 250 11.66 -3.37 -22.93
CA ARG A 250 13.10 -3.46 -23.27
C ARG A 250 13.75 -4.77 -22.76
N GLY A 251 13.01 -5.60 -22.03
CA GLY A 251 13.51 -6.85 -21.48
C GLY A 251 14.52 -6.67 -20.32
N ILE A 252 14.55 -5.51 -19.67
CA ILE A 252 15.38 -5.24 -18.48
C ILE A 252 14.65 -5.71 -17.24
N VAL A 253 13.37 -5.38 -17.11
CA VAL A 253 12.46 -5.97 -16.13
C VAL A 253 11.93 -7.27 -16.72
N TYR A 254 12.08 -8.34 -15.96
CA TYR A 254 11.58 -9.66 -16.35
C TYR A 254 10.10 -9.82 -16.02
N VAL A 255 9.72 -9.41 -14.81
CA VAL A 255 8.35 -9.46 -14.29
C VAL A 255 8.13 -8.30 -13.33
N ASP A 256 6.94 -7.74 -13.35
CA ASP A 256 6.45 -6.81 -12.35
C ASP A 256 5.27 -7.42 -11.58
N ILE A 257 5.31 -7.34 -10.25
CA ILE A 257 4.22 -7.74 -9.36
C ILE A 257 3.45 -6.48 -8.95
N LEU A 258 2.35 -6.25 -9.64
CA LEU A 258 1.56 -5.04 -9.50
C LEU A 258 0.49 -5.18 -8.42
N GLN A 259 0.46 -4.28 -7.46
CA GLN A 259 -0.61 -4.16 -6.47
C GLN A 259 -1.78 -3.32 -7.00
N ASP A 260 -2.90 -3.32 -6.29
CA ASP A 260 -4.05 -2.43 -6.54
C ASP A 260 -4.33 -1.56 -5.30
N PRO A 261 -3.55 -0.48 -5.09
CA PRO A 261 -3.74 0.42 -3.95
C PRO A 261 -5.07 1.17 -4.00
N TYR A 262 -5.62 1.46 -5.19
CA TYR A 262 -6.95 2.03 -5.32
C TYR A 262 -8.00 1.11 -4.67
N ARG A 263 -7.98 -0.16 -5.01
CA ARG A 263 -8.88 -1.16 -4.43
C ARG A 263 -8.68 -1.31 -2.93
N MET A 264 -7.41 -1.25 -2.45
CA MET A 264 -7.13 -1.27 -1.00
C MET A 264 -7.79 -0.09 -0.29
N GLY A 265 -7.59 1.12 -0.80
CA GLY A 265 -8.16 2.33 -0.23
C GLY A 265 -9.68 2.32 -0.22
N TYR A 266 -10.29 1.90 -1.34
CA TYR A 266 -11.74 1.77 -1.47
C TYR A 266 -12.32 0.82 -0.41
N LEU A 267 -11.77 -0.39 -0.30
CA LEU A 267 -12.22 -1.40 0.65
C LEU A 267 -11.95 -1.01 2.11
N ALA A 268 -10.86 -0.28 2.39
CA ALA A 268 -10.56 0.18 3.75
C ALA A 268 -11.60 1.20 4.24
N LEU A 269 -12.00 2.14 3.38
CA LEU A 269 -13.05 3.09 3.73
C LEU A 269 -14.42 2.42 3.84
N GLU A 270 -14.75 1.52 2.92
CA GLU A 270 -15.99 0.73 2.98
C GLU A 270 -16.06 -0.05 4.30
N ALA A 271 -14.99 -0.72 4.72
CA ALA A 271 -14.90 -1.44 5.98
C ALA A 271 -15.09 -0.50 7.20
N MET A 272 -14.55 0.73 7.15
CA MET A 272 -14.76 1.73 8.18
C MET A 272 -16.24 2.14 8.28
N VAL A 273 -16.87 2.42 7.16
CA VAL A 273 -18.27 2.83 7.13
C VAL A 273 -19.18 1.73 7.65
N GLU A 274 -18.94 0.47 7.26
CA GLU A 274 -19.68 -0.69 7.78
C GLU A 274 -19.50 -0.85 9.30
N ALA A 275 -18.27 -0.67 9.80
CA ALA A 275 -18.01 -0.70 11.24
C ALA A 275 -18.79 0.40 12.00
N LEU A 276 -18.84 1.62 11.46
CA LEU A 276 -19.58 2.73 12.04
C LEU A 276 -21.11 2.52 12.00
N ARG A 277 -21.61 1.71 11.05
CA ARG A 277 -23.02 1.27 11.00
C ARG A 277 -23.34 0.10 11.94
N GLY A 278 -22.36 -0.39 12.70
CA GLY A 278 -22.50 -1.52 13.62
C GLY A 278 -22.34 -2.90 12.97
N HIS A 279 -21.84 -2.97 11.75
CA HIS A 279 -21.50 -4.22 11.06
C HIS A 279 -20.01 -4.52 11.25
N PRO A 280 -19.62 -5.55 12.01
CA PRO A 280 -18.21 -5.83 12.26
C PRO A 280 -17.50 -6.20 10.93
N PRO A 281 -16.41 -5.50 10.57
CA PRO A 281 -15.68 -5.81 9.36
C PRO A 281 -14.92 -7.13 9.49
N ARG A 282 -14.53 -7.74 8.37
CA ARG A 282 -13.63 -8.90 8.37
C ARG A 282 -12.29 -8.48 8.95
N PRO A 283 -11.68 -9.25 9.87
CA PRO A 283 -10.41 -8.88 10.49
C PRO A 283 -9.28 -8.67 9.48
N LYS A 284 -9.29 -9.44 8.37
CA LYS A 284 -8.30 -9.33 7.29
C LYS A 284 -8.99 -9.41 5.93
N VAL A 285 -8.64 -8.46 5.06
CA VAL A 285 -9.12 -8.38 3.68
C VAL A 285 -7.93 -8.33 2.75
N PHE A 286 -7.76 -9.36 1.92
CA PHE A 286 -6.67 -9.41 0.96
C PHE A 286 -7.08 -8.80 -0.38
N VAL A 287 -6.21 -7.95 -0.91
CA VAL A 287 -6.28 -7.45 -2.29
C VAL A 287 -5.24 -8.21 -3.12
N ASN A 288 -5.68 -8.82 -4.21
CA ASN A 288 -4.81 -9.63 -5.06
C ASN A 288 -3.82 -8.76 -5.83
N VAL A 289 -2.64 -9.33 -6.08
CA VAL A 289 -1.66 -8.78 -7.02
C VAL A 289 -1.84 -9.40 -8.39
N VAL A 290 -1.48 -8.67 -9.44
CA VAL A 290 -1.35 -9.19 -10.80
C VAL A 290 0.12 -9.30 -11.20
N THR A 291 0.45 -10.34 -11.96
CA THR A 291 1.79 -10.55 -12.51
C THR A 291 1.83 -9.97 -13.91
N VAL A 292 2.65 -8.95 -14.12
CA VAL A 292 2.79 -8.25 -15.39
C VAL A 292 4.06 -8.68 -16.10
N THR A 293 3.91 -9.09 -17.35
CA THR A 293 4.99 -9.51 -18.25
C THR A 293 4.88 -8.76 -19.57
N PRO A 294 5.88 -8.78 -20.45
CA PRO A 294 5.78 -8.21 -21.79
C PRO A 294 4.58 -8.75 -22.59
N ASP A 295 4.22 -10.02 -22.38
CA ASP A 295 3.17 -10.68 -23.15
C ASP A 295 1.75 -10.24 -22.73
N ASN A 296 1.54 -9.95 -21.43
CA ASN A 296 0.21 -9.65 -20.87
C ASN A 296 0.00 -8.19 -20.44
N MET A 297 1.01 -7.33 -20.52
CA MET A 297 0.93 -5.93 -20.03
C MET A 297 -0.16 -5.08 -20.71
N ASN A 298 -0.70 -5.55 -21.82
CA ASN A 298 -1.79 -4.91 -22.55
C ASN A 298 -3.17 -5.53 -22.26
N ASP A 299 -3.25 -6.56 -21.44
CA ASP A 299 -4.49 -7.24 -21.11
C ASP A 299 -5.47 -6.27 -20.39
N PRO A 300 -6.78 -6.40 -20.65
CA PRO A 300 -7.79 -5.47 -20.08
C PRO A 300 -7.74 -5.39 -18.55
N GLU A 301 -7.52 -6.50 -17.87
CA GLU A 301 -7.44 -6.55 -16.40
C GLU A 301 -6.23 -5.75 -15.88
N ILE A 302 -5.06 -5.93 -16.48
CA ILE A 302 -3.84 -5.19 -16.10
C ILE A 302 -4.00 -3.71 -16.41
N ARG A 303 -4.54 -3.37 -17.57
CA ARG A 303 -4.82 -1.98 -17.96
C ARG A 303 -5.78 -1.29 -17.01
N ALA A 304 -6.79 -2.01 -16.49
CA ALA A 304 -7.72 -1.48 -15.50
C ALA A 304 -7.01 -1.11 -14.19
N VAL A 305 -6.10 -1.97 -13.69
CA VAL A 305 -5.30 -1.66 -12.51
C VAL A 305 -4.34 -0.50 -12.78
N LEU A 306 -3.65 -0.49 -13.94
CA LEU A 306 -2.73 0.60 -14.33
C LEU A 306 -3.43 1.95 -14.45
N ALA A 307 -4.68 1.99 -14.91
CA ALA A 307 -5.46 3.22 -15.02
C ALA A 307 -5.62 3.93 -13.65
N ASN A 308 -5.74 3.17 -12.56
CA ASN A 308 -5.87 3.71 -11.21
C ASN A 308 -4.61 4.48 -10.74
N TYR A 309 -3.45 4.20 -11.34
CA TYR A 309 -2.20 4.90 -11.05
C TYR A 309 -2.01 6.18 -11.89
N THR A 310 -2.64 6.27 -13.06
CA THR A 310 -2.32 7.29 -14.07
C THR A 310 -3.34 8.42 -14.21
N HIS A 311 -4.52 8.33 -13.60
CA HIS A 311 -5.62 9.30 -13.73
C HIS A 311 -5.91 10.11 -12.48
#